data_3975f246533b9ab172d5ba23f6966136
#
_entry.id   3975f246533b9ab172d5ba23f6966136
#
_cell.length_a   1.000
_cell.length_b   1.000
_cell.length_c   1.000
_cell.angle_alpha   90.00
_cell.angle_beta   90.00
_cell.angle_gamma   90.00
#
_symmetry.space_group_name_H-M   'P 1'
#
loop_
_entity.id
_entity.type
_entity.pdbx_description
1 polymer ?
#
loop_
_entity_poly.entity_id
_entity_poly.type
_entity_poly.pdbx_seq_one_letter_code
_entity_poly.pdbx_strand_id
1 'polypeptide(L)'
;KRWAMSVHEEFRQVADSFNSMAERLTEYRASTLNDILSAKKFLEAVVNSIHEPIIGLNCEHEILFINKEALTVLNLKREDVIRHSAEELSLKNDLLRRLVRELITPGEKKEPLKIYADNKESYFQASYITIINTDADTDEPQNLGDVILLKNITEFKELDSAKTTFISTISHELKTPISAILMSLQLLEDKRVGALNDEQEQLSKSIKENADRLLGITGELLNMTQVEAGKLQMMPK
;
A
#
# COMPACT_ATOMS: atom_id res chain seq x y z
N LYS A 1 55.71 53.22 -34.53
CA LYS A 1 55.89 51.74 -34.49
C LYS A 1 55.67 51.16 -33.08
N ARG A 2 56.01 51.86 -31.99
CA ARG A 2 55.83 51.36 -30.61
C ARG A 2 54.38 51.28 -30.19
N TRP A 3 53.50 52.18 -30.63
CA TRP A 3 52.05 52.17 -30.32
C TRP A 3 51.29 51.01 -30.93
N ALA A 4 51.60 50.65 -32.14
CA ALA A 4 50.90 49.53 -32.84
C ALA A 4 51.25 48.15 -32.23
N MET A 5 52.41 47.99 -31.64
CA MET A 5 52.78 46.75 -30.95
C MET A 5 52.06 46.62 -29.58
N SER A 6 51.90 47.73 -28.83
CA SER A 6 51.21 47.71 -27.54
C SER A 6 49.72 47.34 -27.70
N VAL A 7 49.01 47.90 -28.67
CA VAL A 7 47.62 47.60 -28.93
C VAL A 7 47.41 46.14 -29.33
N HIS A 8 48.35 45.55 -30.11
CA HIS A 8 48.26 44.14 -30.50
C HIS A 8 48.46 43.18 -29.30
N GLU A 9 49.30 43.58 -28.36
CA GLU A 9 49.59 42.78 -27.14
C GLU A 9 48.40 42.83 -26.15
N GLU A 10 47.75 43.96 -25.98
CA GLU A 10 46.57 44.11 -25.17
C GLU A 10 45.38 43.32 -25.75
N PHE A 11 45.14 43.37 -27.06
CA PHE A 11 44.13 42.54 -27.73
C PHE A 11 44.36 41.05 -27.59
N ARG A 12 45.61 40.62 -27.64
CA ARG A 12 46.00 39.23 -27.46
C ARG A 12 45.73 38.77 -26.03
N GLN A 13 46.03 39.59 -25.04
CA GLN A 13 45.81 39.32 -23.62
C GLN A 13 44.31 39.21 -23.30
N VAL A 14 43.47 40.04 -23.93
CA VAL A 14 42.01 40.01 -23.81
C VAL A 14 41.47 38.75 -24.48
N ALA A 15 41.95 38.36 -25.67
CA ALA A 15 41.53 37.19 -26.37
C ALA A 15 41.91 35.90 -25.59
N ASP A 16 43.11 35.82 -25.04
CA ASP A 16 43.58 34.70 -24.21
C ASP A 16 42.75 34.57 -22.89
N SER A 17 42.43 35.71 -22.27
CA SER A 17 41.55 35.73 -21.10
C SER A 17 40.13 35.28 -21.42
N PHE A 18 39.58 35.67 -22.58
CA PHE A 18 38.27 35.25 -23.05
C PHE A 18 38.23 33.76 -23.38
N ASN A 19 39.24 33.23 -24.05
CA ASN A 19 39.37 31.81 -24.35
C ASN A 19 39.47 30.98 -23.05
N SER A 20 40.29 31.42 -22.11
CA SER A 20 40.41 30.77 -20.81
C SER A 20 39.09 30.77 -20.03
N MET A 21 38.32 31.86 -20.10
CA MET A 21 36.99 31.94 -19.49
C MET A 21 35.99 30.99 -20.18
N ALA A 22 36.03 30.91 -21.50
CA ALA A 22 35.19 30.00 -22.30
C ALA A 22 35.50 28.53 -21.99
N GLU A 23 36.78 28.15 -21.86
CA GLU A 23 37.21 26.82 -21.46
C GLU A 23 36.68 26.46 -20.04
N ARG A 24 36.90 27.34 -19.06
CA ARG A 24 36.40 27.16 -17.70
C ARG A 24 34.89 27.01 -17.63
N LEU A 25 34.15 27.82 -18.40
CA LEU A 25 32.70 27.72 -18.50
C LEU A 25 32.26 26.37 -19.10
N THR A 26 33.00 25.86 -20.08
CA THR A 26 32.71 24.56 -20.70
C THR A 26 32.99 23.43 -19.75
N GLU A 27 34.11 23.46 -19.02
CA GLU A 27 34.45 22.49 -17.97
C GLU A 27 33.42 22.51 -16.83
N TYR A 28 33.03 23.70 -16.36
CA TYR A 28 32.02 23.83 -15.30
C TYR A 28 30.65 23.25 -15.73
N ARG A 29 30.20 23.55 -16.96
CA ARG A 29 28.96 22.98 -17.51
C ARG A 29 29.03 21.47 -17.65
N ALA A 30 30.17 20.93 -18.11
CA ALA A 30 30.37 19.50 -18.24
C ALA A 30 30.36 18.78 -16.87
N SER A 31 31.01 19.38 -15.85
CA SER A 31 30.99 18.87 -14.50
C SER A 31 29.59 18.87 -13.91
N THR A 32 28.87 20.00 -13.98
CA THR A 32 27.51 20.12 -13.44
C THR A 32 26.54 19.15 -14.14
N LEU A 33 26.64 19.01 -15.46
CA LEU A 33 25.83 18.01 -16.21
C LEU A 33 26.13 16.58 -15.76
N ASN A 34 27.39 16.26 -15.52
CA ASN A 34 27.80 14.93 -15.07
C ASN A 34 27.29 14.62 -13.67
N ASP A 35 27.31 15.60 -12.77
CA ASP A 35 26.77 15.49 -11.42
C ASP A 35 25.26 15.26 -11.43
N ILE A 36 24.52 16.03 -12.25
CA ILE A 36 23.07 15.86 -12.43
C ILE A 36 22.73 14.48 -13.02
N LEU A 37 23.48 14.04 -14.05
CA LEU A 37 23.29 12.72 -14.66
C LEU A 37 23.58 11.59 -13.68
N SER A 38 24.60 11.74 -12.85
CA SER A 38 24.97 10.75 -11.83
C SER A 38 23.91 10.68 -10.74
N ALA A 39 23.41 11.82 -10.26
CA ALA A 39 22.32 11.90 -9.28
C ALA A 39 21.03 11.27 -9.84
N LYS A 40 20.70 11.56 -11.13
CA LYS A 40 19.56 10.97 -11.80
C LYS A 40 19.66 9.45 -11.88
N LYS A 41 20.82 8.92 -12.32
CA LYS A 41 21.06 7.47 -12.39
C LYS A 41 20.96 6.81 -11.02
N PHE A 42 21.48 7.45 -9.99
CA PHE A 42 21.38 6.96 -8.62
C PHE A 42 19.91 6.89 -8.15
N LEU A 43 19.14 7.96 -8.37
CA LEU A 43 17.71 7.98 -8.01
C LEU A 43 16.91 6.92 -8.78
N GLU A 44 17.17 6.76 -10.09
CA GLU A 44 16.55 5.70 -10.89
C GLU A 44 16.90 4.29 -10.36
N ALA A 45 18.14 4.07 -9.95
CA ALA A 45 18.57 2.81 -9.36
C ALA A 45 17.87 2.55 -8.01
N VAL A 46 17.80 3.57 -7.14
CA VAL A 46 17.09 3.48 -5.85
C VAL A 46 15.61 3.13 -6.07
N VAL A 47 14.91 3.87 -6.93
CA VAL A 47 13.49 3.63 -7.21
C VAL A 47 13.26 2.24 -7.80
N ASN A 48 14.14 1.75 -8.68
CA ASN A 48 14.05 0.40 -9.24
C ASN A 48 14.47 -0.71 -8.28
N SER A 49 15.15 -0.41 -7.18
CA SER A 49 15.47 -1.39 -6.13
C SER A 49 14.32 -1.61 -5.15
N ILE A 50 13.33 -0.74 -5.17
CA ILE A 50 12.14 -0.89 -4.35
C ILE A 50 11.22 -1.93 -4.99
N HIS A 51 10.85 -2.95 -4.24
CA HIS A 51 10.01 -4.06 -4.70
C HIS A 51 8.51 -3.73 -4.71
N GLU A 52 8.13 -2.57 -4.21
CA GLU A 52 6.76 -2.07 -4.30
C GLU A 52 6.57 -1.28 -5.61
N PRO A 53 5.46 -1.48 -6.33
CA PRO A 53 5.13 -0.67 -7.52
C PRO A 53 4.99 0.81 -7.17
N ILE A 54 5.75 1.66 -7.88
CA ILE A 54 5.78 3.12 -7.68
C ILE A 54 5.57 3.82 -9.01
N ILE A 55 4.68 4.82 -9.01
CA ILE A 55 4.38 5.69 -10.13
C ILE A 55 4.45 7.13 -9.65
N GLY A 56 5.28 7.97 -10.26
CA GLY A 56 5.36 9.40 -9.98
C GLY A 56 4.74 10.22 -11.12
N LEU A 57 3.90 11.17 -10.74
CA LEU A 57 3.15 12.05 -11.63
C LEU A 57 3.56 13.50 -11.37
N ASN A 58 3.53 14.35 -12.41
CA ASN A 58 3.61 15.80 -12.23
C ASN A 58 2.23 16.39 -11.91
N CYS A 59 2.17 17.71 -11.73
CA CYS A 59 0.91 18.43 -11.46
C CYS A 59 -0.11 18.34 -12.61
N GLU A 60 0.31 17.97 -13.82
CA GLU A 60 -0.54 17.76 -15.00
C GLU A 60 -0.94 16.30 -15.17
N HIS A 61 -0.65 15.44 -14.16
CA HIS A 61 -0.86 14.00 -14.15
C HIS A 61 -0.13 13.25 -15.28
N GLU A 62 0.99 13.80 -15.77
CA GLU A 62 1.88 13.06 -16.67
C GLU A 62 2.83 12.18 -15.86
N ILE A 63 3.14 11.00 -16.37
CA ILE A 63 4.04 10.07 -15.70
C ILE A 63 5.49 10.51 -15.84
N LEU A 64 6.09 10.98 -14.74
CA LEU A 64 7.49 11.37 -14.65
C LEU A 64 8.41 10.17 -14.50
N PHE A 65 8.04 9.22 -13.67
CA PHE A 65 8.77 8.00 -13.46
C PHE A 65 7.85 6.84 -13.08
N ILE A 66 8.31 5.64 -13.38
CA ILE A 66 7.66 4.38 -13.03
C ILE A 66 8.75 3.34 -12.82
N ASN A 67 8.68 2.56 -11.73
CA ASN A 67 9.65 1.52 -11.49
C ASN A 67 9.31 0.22 -12.23
N LYS A 68 10.25 -0.72 -12.21
CA LYS A 68 10.11 -2.01 -12.89
C LYS A 68 8.91 -2.82 -12.37
N GLU A 69 8.66 -2.78 -11.07
CA GLU A 69 7.55 -3.51 -10.44
C GLU A 69 6.19 -2.95 -10.89
N ALA A 70 6.06 -1.63 -10.98
CA ALA A 70 4.83 -1.00 -11.48
C ALA A 70 4.58 -1.32 -12.96
N LEU A 71 5.62 -1.36 -13.80
CA LEU A 71 5.50 -1.78 -15.19
C LEU A 71 5.00 -3.22 -15.30
N THR A 72 5.53 -4.12 -14.47
CA THR A 72 5.11 -5.52 -14.43
C THR A 72 3.65 -5.67 -14.01
N VAL A 73 3.26 -5.02 -12.91
CA VAL A 73 1.89 -5.09 -12.37
C VAL A 73 0.87 -4.47 -13.32
N LEU A 74 1.23 -3.37 -13.99
CA LEU A 74 0.37 -2.70 -14.97
C LEU A 74 0.43 -3.36 -16.36
N ASN A 75 1.35 -4.28 -16.58
CA ASN A 75 1.62 -4.89 -17.89
C ASN A 75 1.86 -3.82 -18.99
N LEU A 76 2.70 -2.84 -18.68
CA LEU A 76 3.05 -1.73 -19.56
C LEU A 76 4.54 -1.72 -19.88
N LYS A 77 4.91 -1.18 -21.04
CA LYS A 77 6.30 -0.96 -21.41
C LYS A 77 6.71 0.47 -21.08
N ARG A 78 7.94 0.65 -20.61
CA ARG A 78 8.47 1.96 -20.19
C ARG A 78 8.41 3.02 -21.29
N GLU A 79 8.64 2.60 -22.53
CA GLU A 79 8.66 3.46 -23.71
C GLU A 79 7.29 4.08 -24.00
N ASP A 80 6.22 3.35 -23.67
CA ASP A 80 4.84 3.76 -23.95
C ASP A 80 4.25 4.64 -22.83
N VAL A 81 4.97 4.79 -21.71
CA VAL A 81 4.39 5.36 -20.47
C VAL A 81 5.01 6.69 -20.09
N ILE A 82 6.34 6.85 -20.24
CA ILE A 82 7.05 8.06 -19.78
C ILE A 82 6.63 9.29 -20.58
N ARG A 83 6.24 10.37 -19.87
CA ARG A 83 5.74 11.64 -20.43
C ARG A 83 4.40 11.53 -21.18
N HIS A 84 3.66 10.44 -20.93
CA HIS A 84 2.28 10.35 -21.37
C HIS A 84 1.36 10.70 -20.20
N SER A 85 0.19 11.24 -20.54
CA SER A 85 -0.85 11.50 -19.54
C SER A 85 -1.34 10.18 -18.94
N ALA A 86 -1.38 10.11 -17.60
CA ALA A 86 -1.95 8.97 -16.90
C ALA A 86 -3.42 8.75 -17.25
N GLU A 87 -4.14 9.82 -17.61
CA GLU A 87 -5.53 9.75 -18.05
C GLU A 87 -5.67 9.06 -19.41
N GLU A 88 -4.81 9.39 -20.40
CA GLU A 88 -4.82 8.73 -21.71
C GLU A 88 -4.49 7.25 -21.60
N LEU A 89 -3.49 6.89 -20.82
CA LEU A 89 -3.10 5.50 -20.56
C LEU A 89 -4.19 4.74 -19.79
N SER A 90 -4.94 5.42 -18.95
CA SER A 90 -6.06 4.86 -18.20
C SER A 90 -7.19 4.36 -19.10
N LEU A 91 -7.31 4.87 -20.32
CA LEU A 91 -8.29 4.38 -21.29
C LEU A 91 -8.00 2.96 -21.76
N LYS A 92 -6.72 2.54 -21.70
CA LYS A 92 -6.25 1.22 -22.16
C LYS A 92 -5.92 0.27 -21.02
N ASN A 93 -5.92 0.76 -19.78
CA ASN A 93 -5.53 -0.02 -18.61
C ASN A 93 -6.49 0.23 -17.44
N ASP A 94 -7.29 -0.77 -17.11
CA ASP A 94 -8.33 -0.66 -16.07
C ASP A 94 -7.75 -0.43 -14.67
N LEU A 95 -6.59 -1.02 -14.37
CA LEU A 95 -5.92 -0.82 -13.09
C LEU A 95 -5.44 0.62 -12.96
N LEU A 96 -4.77 1.15 -13.98
CA LEU A 96 -4.32 2.53 -14.00
C LEU A 96 -5.51 3.51 -13.92
N ARG A 97 -6.61 3.20 -14.62
CA ARG A 97 -7.86 3.98 -14.54
C ARG A 97 -8.38 4.07 -13.10
N ARG A 98 -8.39 2.97 -12.39
CA ARG A 98 -8.81 2.94 -10.99
C ARG A 98 -7.89 3.78 -10.12
N LEU A 99 -6.57 3.65 -10.28
CA LEU A 99 -5.58 4.42 -9.52
C LEU A 99 -5.70 5.93 -9.76
N VAL A 100 -5.82 6.35 -11.02
CA VAL A 100 -5.99 7.77 -11.37
C VAL A 100 -7.32 8.32 -10.83
N ARG A 101 -8.39 7.57 -10.92
CA ARG A 101 -9.69 7.97 -10.36
C ARG A 101 -9.63 8.13 -8.85
N GLU A 102 -9.00 7.22 -8.14
CA GLU A 102 -8.81 7.29 -6.68
C GLU A 102 -7.89 8.45 -6.25
N LEU A 103 -6.96 8.87 -7.11
CA LEU A 103 -6.13 10.05 -6.90
C LEU A 103 -6.97 11.34 -6.96
N ILE A 104 -7.82 11.46 -7.98
CA ILE A 104 -8.63 12.67 -8.24
C ILE A 104 -9.80 12.79 -7.25
N THR A 105 -10.32 11.67 -6.70
CA THR A 105 -11.47 11.67 -5.79
C THR A 105 -11.05 11.24 -4.38
N PRO A 106 -10.43 12.11 -3.58
CA PRO A 106 -10.06 11.80 -2.21
C PRO A 106 -11.31 11.71 -1.33
N GLY A 107 -11.50 10.59 -0.60
CA GLY A 107 -12.55 10.46 0.41
C GLY A 107 -13.34 9.16 0.39
N GLU A 108 -13.30 8.36 -0.64
CA GLU A 108 -13.89 7.02 -0.62
C GLU A 108 -12.97 6.02 0.12
N LYS A 109 -13.60 5.09 0.85
CA LYS A 109 -12.89 3.98 1.49
C LYS A 109 -12.19 3.17 0.40
N LYS A 110 -10.86 3.27 0.34
CA LYS A 110 -10.04 2.62 -0.69
C LYS A 110 -10.01 1.12 -0.41
N GLU A 111 -10.77 0.35 -1.18
CA GLU A 111 -10.73 -1.11 -1.11
C GLU A 111 -9.43 -1.63 -1.72
N PRO A 112 -8.84 -2.70 -1.14
CA PRO A 112 -7.67 -3.34 -1.73
C PRO A 112 -7.90 -3.73 -3.19
N LEU A 113 -6.87 -3.50 -4.00
CA LEU A 113 -6.85 -3.90 -5.40
C LEU A 113 -6.51 -5.38 -5.49
N LYS A 114 -7.35 -6.14 -6.18
CA LYS A 114 -7.11 -7.55 -6.47
C LYS A 114 -6.49 -7.64 -7.86
N ILE A 115 -5.24 -8.08 -7.92
CA ILE A 115 -4.45 -8.13 -9.15
C ILE A 115 -4.02 -9.57 -9.38
N TYR A 116 -4.19 -10.04 -10.62
CA TYR A 116 -3.73 -11.34 -11.06
C TYR A 116 -2.38 -11.16 -11.77
N ALA A 117 -1.29 -11.49 -11.10
CA ALA A 117 0.05 -11.45 -11.65
C ALA A 117 0.76 -12.78 -11.39
N ASP A 118 1.57 -13.25 -12.33
CA ASP A 118 2.34 -14.51 -12.24
C ASP A 118 1.50 -15.74 -11.86
N ASN A 119 0.29 -15.86 -12.41
CA ASN A 119 -0.67 -16.92 -12.09
C ASN A 119 -1.08 -16.97 -10.60
N LYS A 120 -0.84 -15.92 -9.84
CA LYS A 120 -1.19 -15.78 -8.43
C LYS A 120 -2.07 -14.56 -8.22
N GLU A 121 -3.09 -14.73 -7.42
CA GLU A 121 -3.92 -13.64 -6.95
C GLU A 121 -3.19 -12.89 -5.84
N SER A 122 -3.02 -11.59 -6.01
CA SER A 122 -2.34 -10.73 -5.05
C SER A 122 -3.18 -9.51 -4.71
N TYR A 123 -3.12 -9.09 -3.46
CA TYR A 123 -3.84 -7.93 -2.94
C TYR A 123 -2.90 -6.76 -2.73
N PHE A 124 -3.24 -5.62 -3.30
CA PHE A 124 -2.48 -4.38 -3.15
C PHE A 124 -3.32 -3.28 -2.53
N GLN A 125 -2.70 -2.51 -1.68
CA GLN A 125 -3.27 -1.28 -1.14
C GLN A 125 -2.59 -0.08 -1.77
N ALA A 126 -3.36 0.79 -2.42
CA ALA A 126 -2.85 2.02 -2.99
C ALA A 126 -2.70 3.10 -1.91
N SER A 127 -1.56 3.78 -1.93
CA SER A 127 -1.27 4.97 -1.14
C SER A 127 -0.89 6.11 -2.08
N TYR A 128 -1.39 7.31 -1.80
CA TYR A 128 -1.18 8.51 -2.60
C TYR A 128 -0.46 9.53 -1.75
N ILE A 129 0.67 10.02 -2.25
CA ILE A 129 1.56 10.94 -1.54
C ILE A 129 1.77 12.16 -2.43
N THR A 130 1.28 13.31 -2.00
CA THR A 130 1.54 14.59 -2.69
C THR A 130 2.93 15.10 -2.29
N ILE A 131 3.76 15.38 -3.27
CA ILE A 131 5.11 15.90 -3.08
C ILE A 131 5.06 17.42 -3.11
N ILE A 132 5.39 18.01 -1.97
CA ILE A 132 5.38 19.46 -1.78
C ILE A 132 6.82 19.92 -1.59
N ASN A 133 7.25 20.94 -2.38
CA ASN A 133 8.51 21.64 -2.12
C ASN A 133 8.26 22.75 -1.09
N THR A 134 9.03 22.70 -0.01
CA THR A 134 9.06 23.73 1.04
C THR A 134 10.44 24.40 1.00
N ASP A 135 10.78 25.11 -0.09
CA ASP A 135 11.99 25.88 -0.13
C ASP A 135 11.88 27.06 0.86
N ALA A 136 12.95 27.26 1.63
CA ALA A 136 13.02 28.28 2.67
C ALA A 136 12.91 29.73 2.16
N ASP A 137 12.99 29.94 0.84
CA ASP A 137 12.97 31.25 0.21
C ASP A 137 11.58 31.66 -0.33
N THR A 138 10.59 30.74 -0.36
CA THR A 138 9.22 31.05 -0.77
C THR A 138 8.25 30.58 0.30
N ASP A 139 7.50 31.51 0.91
CA ASP A 139 6.51 31.25 1.97
C ASP A 139 5.30 30.39 1.51
N GLU A 140 5.21 30.03 0.23
CA GLU A 140 4.13 29.22 -0.30
C GLU A 140 4.62 27.81 -0.70
N PRO A 141 3.99 26.73 -0.15
CA PRO A 141 4.31 25.36 -0.51
C PRO A 141 3.93 25.10 -1.99
N GLN A 142 4.92 24.76 -2.81
CA GLN A 142 4.70 24.42 -4.21
C GLN A 142 4.45 22.92 -4.36
N ASN A 143 3.30 22.55 -4.93
CA ASN A 143 3.04 21.16 -5.31
C ASN A 143 3.93 20.80 -6.51
N LEU A 144 4.71 19.71 -6.37
CA LEU A 144 5.58 19.16 -7.43
C LEU A 144 4.95 18.00 -8.16
N GLY A 145 3.88 17.40 -7.62
CA GLY A 145 3.19 16.26 -8.18
C GLY A 145 2.83 15.21 -7.13
N ASP A 146 2.41 14.04 -7.60
CA ASP A 146 1.90 12.97 -6.77
C ASP A 146 2.67 11.66 -7.00
N VAL A 147 2.79 10.86 -5.95
CA VAL A 147 3.35 9.51 -6.01
C VAL A 147 2.28 8.51 -5.62
N ILE A 148 2.05 7.52 -6.48
CA ILE A 148 1.21 6.37 -6.21
C ILE A 148 2.11 5.21 -5.82
N LEU A 149 1.89 4.64 -4.64
CA LEU A 149 2.58 3.48 -4.10
C LEU A 149 1.58 2.33 -3.93
N LEU A 150 1.89 1.15 -4.46
CA LEU A 150 1.08 -0.05 -4.29
C LEU A 150 1.76 -1.01 -3.32
N LYS A 151 1.29 -1.04 -2.09
CA LYS A 151 1.79 -1.96 -1.07
C LYS A 151 1.15 -3.33 -1.24
N ASN A 152 1.97 -4.38 -1.39
CA ASN A 152 1.47 -5.76 -1.40
C ASN A 152 1.02 -6.14 0.03
N ILE A 153 -0.25 -6.46 0.18
CA ILE A 153 -0.88 -6.88 1.44
C ILE A 153 -1.41 -8.32 1.37
N THR A 154 -0.96 -9.11 0.41
CA THR A 154 -1.45 -10.47 0.17
C THR A 154 -1.26 -11.36 1.40
N GLU A 155 -0.04 -11.38 1.95
CA GLU A 155 0.28 -12.17 3.14
C GLU A 155 -0.58 -11.78 4.34
N PHE A 156 -0.78 -10.48 4.54
CA PHE A 156 -1.65 -9.96 5.59
C PHE A 156 -3.11 -10.42 5.40
N LYS A 157 -3.62 -10.37 4.17
CA LYS A 157 -4.98 -10.81 3.84
C LYS A 157 -5.17 -12.31 3.98
N GLU A 158 -4.17 -13.11 3.56
CA GLU A 158 -4.16 -14.55 3.72
C GLU A 158 -4.18 -14.94 5.21
N LEU A 159 -3.34 -14.31 6.03
CA LEU A 159 -3.27 -14.54 7.46
C LEU A 159 -4.58 -14.16 8.17
N ASP A 160 -5.15 -12.99 7.85
CA ASP A 160 -6.43 -12.53 8.40
C ASP A 160 -7.59 -13.47 8.05
N SER A 161 -7.63 -13.94 6.79
CA SER A 161 -8.61 -14.92 6.33
C SER A 161 -8.43 -16.27 7.04
N ALA A 162 -7.19 -16.75 7.18
CA ALA A 162 -6.88 -17.98 7.89
C ALA A 162 -7.28 -17.90 9.36
N LYS A 163 -6.97 -16.78 10.05
CA LYS A 163 -7.39 -16.48 11.43
C LYS A 163 -8.91 -16.59 11.57
N THR A 164 -9.65 -15.91 10.69
CA THR A 164 -11.11 -15.88 10.71
C THR A 164 -11.71 -17.28 10.49
N THR A 165 -11.18 -18.02 9.52
CA THR A 165 -11.60 -19.40 9.23
C THR A 165 -11.33 -20.33 10.41
N PHE A 166 -10.14 -20.24 11.00
CA PHE A 166 -9.73 -21.03 12.16
C PHE A 166 -10.68 -20.83 13.36
N ILE A 167 -10.96 -19.56 13.70
CA ILE A 167 -11.87 -19.24 14.83
C ILE A 167 -13.29 -19.74 14.55
N SER A 168 -13.78 -19.56 13.31
CA SER A 168 -15.09 -20.07 12.92
C SER A 168 -15.18 -21.57 13.04
N THR A 169 -14.18 -22.29 12.53
CA THR A 169 -14.12 -23.76 12.61
C THR A 169 -14.09 -24.23 14.05
N ILE A 170 -13.20 -23.68 14.88
CA ILE A 170 -13.12 -24.06 16.31
C ILE A 170 -14.44 -23.81 17.03
N SER A 171 -15.08 -22.66 16.78
CA SER A 171 -16.37 -22.33 17.40
C SER A 171 -17.44 -23.35 17.04
N HIS A 172 -17.51 -23.82 15.80
CA HIS A 172 -18.42 -24.87 15.37
C HIS A 172 -18.08 -26.23 15.99
N GLU A 173 -16.80 -26.60 16.00
CA GLU A 173 -16.33 -27.90 16.57
C GLU A 173 -16.51 -27.95 18.10
N LEU A 174 -16.47 -26.84 18.80
CA LEU A 174 -16.74 -26.77 20.24
C LEU A 174 -18.26 -26.78 20.54
N LYS A 175 -19.08 -26.14 19.72
CA LYS A 175 -20.52 -26.07 19.95
C LYS A 175 -21.19 -27.44 19.96
N THR A 176 -20.77 -28.34 19.07
CA THR A 176 -21.35 -29.67 18.95
C THR A 176 -21.19 -30.53 20.22
N PRO A 177 -19.98 -30.73 20.78
CA PRO A 177 -19.82 -31.53 22.00
C PRO A 177 -20.46 -30.86 23.23
N ILE A 178 -20.42 -29.54 23.34
CA ILE A 178 -21.07 -28.79 24.43
C ILE A 178 -22.59 -28.99 24.37
N SER A 179 -23.19 -28.92 23.20
CA SER A 179 -24.62 -29.20 23.01
C SER A 179 -25.00 -30.64 23.36
N ALA A 180 -24.13 -31.59 23.05
CA ALA A 180 -24.32 -32.99 23.45
C ALA A 180 -24.25 -33.17 24.98
N ILE A 181 -23.36 -32.46 25.68
CA ILE A 181 -23.27 -32.43 27.14
C ILE A 181 -24.57 -31.91 27.73
N LEU A 182 -25.06 -30.77 27.25
CA LEU A 182 -26.32 -30.16 27.72
C LEU A 182 -27.52 -31.09 27.48
N MET A 183 -27.59 -31.76 26.32
CA MET A 183 -28.64 -32.71 26.03
C MET A 183 -28.56 -33.95 26.98
N SER A 184 -27.36 -34.44 27.29
CA SER A 184 -27.16 -35.52 28.24
C SER A 184 -27.61 -35.15 29.64
N LEU A 185 -27.32 -33.91 30.07
CA LEU A 185 -27.78 -33.38 31.36
C LEU A 185 -29.32 -33.30 31.42
N GLN A 186 -29.96 -32.80 30.32
CA GLN A 186 -31.41 -32.77 30.25
C GLN A 186 -32.07 -34.16 30.41
N LEU A 187 -31.46 -35.17 29.79
CA LEU A 187 -31.92 -36.55 29.94
C LEU A 187 -31.70 -37.07 31.34
N LEU A 188 -30.61 -36.71 31.99
CA LEU A 188 -30.28 -37.14 33.36
C LEU A 188 -31.22 -36.51 34.41
N GLU A 189 -31.67 -35.25 34.15
CA GLU A 189 -32.63 -34.53 34.96
C GLU A 189 -34.11 -34.98 34.73
N ASP A 190 -34.36 -35.79 33.69
CA ASP A 190 -35.70 -36.31 33.41
C ASP A 190 -36.14 -37.30 34.48
N LYS A 191 -37.23 -37.05 35.19
CA LYS A 191 -37.79 -37.90 36.22
C LYS A 191 -38.07 -39.33 35.79
N ARG A 192 -38.20 -39.59 34.50
CA ARG A 192 -38.39 -40.93 33.93
C ARG A 192 -37.13 -41.79 33.97
N VAL A 193 -35.97 -41.18 34.09
CA VAL A 193 -34.68 -41.88 34.23
C VAL A 193 -34.39 -42.24 35.68
N GLY A 194 -34.90 -41.48 36.62
CA GLY A 194 -34.76 -41.64 38.08
C GLY A 194 -34.60 -40.31 38.78
N ALA A 195 -34.86 -40.26 40.10
CA ALA A 195 -34.67 -39.07 40.88
C ALA A 195 -33.17 -38.93 41.21
N LEU A 196 -32.62 -37.72 41.00
CA LEU A 196 -31.27 -37.36 41.45
C LEU A 196 -31.28 -37.13 42.98
N ASN A 197 -30.19 -37.44 43.67
CA ASN A 197 -30.00 -36.98 45.04
C ASN A 197 -29.45 -35.54 45.04
N ASP A 198 -29.44 -34.87 46.20
CA ASP A 198 -29.08 -33.47 46.36
C ASP A 198 -27.66 -33.16 45.81
N GLU A 199 -26.71 -34.09 46.02
CA GLU A 199 -25.34 -33.90 45.47
C GLU A 199 -25.31 -34.04 43.96
N GLN A 200 -26.06 -34.95 43.36
CA GLN A 200 -26.18 -35.13 41.93
C GLN A 200 -26.86 -33.92 41.24
N GLU A 201 -27.88 -33.35 41.88
CA GLU A 201 -28.51 -32.12 41.38
C GLU A 201 -27.54 -30.94 41.36
N GLN A 202 -26.75 -30.77 42.45
CA GLN A 202 -25.73 -29.73 42.50
C GLN A 202 -24.65 -29.90 41.40
N LEU A 203 -24.17 -31.13 41.19
CA LEU A 203 -23.20 -31.45 40.15
C LEU A 203 -23.77 -31.19 38.73
N SER A 204 -25.00 -31.67 38.49
CA SER A 204 -25.69 -31.42 37.21
C SER A 204 -25.81 -29.92 36.91
N LYS A 205 -26.24 -29.15 37.90
CA LYS A 205 -26.36 -27.69 37.79
C LYS A 205 -25.01 -27.05 37.49
N SER A 206 -23.94 -27.42 38.18
CA SER A 206 -22.60 -26.90 37.97
C SER A 206 -22.07 -27.19 36.56
N ILE A 207 -22.29 -28.42 36.06
CA ILE A 207 -21.87 -28.80 34.68
C ILE A 207 -22.64 -27.97 33.67
N LYS A 208 -23.96 -27.77 33.88
CA LYS A 208 -24.81 -26.99 32.98
C LYS A 208 -24.35 -25.54 32.91
N GLU A 209 -24.11 -24.90 34.03
CA GLU A 209 -23.63 -23.52 34.11
C GLU A 209 -22.28 -23.34 33.38
N ASN A 210 -21.37 -24.30 33.54
CA ASN A 210 -20.09 -24.26 32.85
C ASN A 210 -20.22 -24.50 31.31
N ALA A 211 -21.11 -25.41 30.88
CA ALA A 211 -21.38 -25.66 29.47
C ALA A 211 -22.03 -24.42 28.81
N ASP A 212 -23.00 -23.80 29.46
CA ASP A 212 -23.62 -22.57 28.97
C ASP A 212 -22.60 -21.42 28.89
N ARG A 213 -21.72 -21.31 29.89
CA ARG A 213 -20.62 -20.33 29.85
C ARG A 213 -19.68 -20.55 28.67
N LEU A 214 -19.30 -21.80 28.39
CA LEU A 214 -18.45 -22.12 27.22
C LEU A 214 -19.14 -21.79 25.90
N LEU A 215 -20.45 -22.06 25.76
CA LEU A 215 -21.24 -21.64 24.59
C LEU A 215 -21.26 -20.11 24.42
N GLY A 216 -21.40 -19.37 25.53
CA GLY A 216 -21.32 -17.92 25.52
C GLY A 216 -19.98 -17.41 24.98
N ILE A 217 -18.86 -17.91 25.51
CA ILE A 217 -17.51 -17.56 25.10
C ILE A 217 -17.27 -17.87 23.61
N THR A 218 -17.70 -19.05 23.14
CA THR A 218 -17.55 -19.40 21.71
C THR A 218 -18.39 -18.51 20.81
N GLY A 219 -19.57 -18.09 21.24
CA GLY A 219 -20.41 -17.13 20.53
C GLY A 219 -19.80 -15.72 20.46
N GLU A 220 -19.27 -15.22 21.58
CA GLU A 220 -18.58 -13.93 21.62
C GLU A 220 -17.35 -13.91 20.72
N LEU A 221 -16.54 -14.99 20.72
CA LEU A 221 -15.36 -15.12 19.88
C LEU A 221 -15.72 -15.07 18.37
N LEU A 222 -16.79 -15.74 17.99
CA LEU A 222 -17.30 -15.73 16.61
C LEU A 222 -17.81 -14.33 16.22
N ASN A 223 -18.56 -13.68 17.08
CA ASN A 223 -19.07 -12.33 16.84
C ASN A 223 -17.92 -11.32 16.67
N MET A 224 -16.90 -11.40 17.53
CA MET A 224 -15.74 -10.51 17.45
C MET A 224 -15.02 -10.64 16.09
N THR A 225 -14.82 -11.86 15.60
CA THR A 225 -14.18 -12.07 14.30
C THR A 225 -15.04 -11.61 13.12
N GLN A 226 -16.38 -11.70 13.22
CA GLN A 226 -17.28 -11.19 12.20
C GLN A 226 -17.30 -9.66 12.15
N VAL A 227 -17.18 -8.98 13.30
CA VAL A 227 -17.04 -7.52 13.40
C VAL A 227 -15.70 -7.07 12.79
N GLU A 228 -14.57 -7.73 13.15
CA GLU A 228 -13.24 -7.43 12.56
C GLU A 228 -13.24 -7.62 11.03
N ALA A 229 -13.91 -8.66 10.52
CA ALA A 229 -14.04 -8.91 9.09
C ALA A 229 -15.01 -7.96 8.35
N GLY A 230 -15.63 -7.00 9.04
CA GLY A 230 -16.59 -6.04 8.46
C GLY A 230 -17.89 -6.68 7.94
N LYS A 231 -18.19 -7.92 8.32
CA LYS A 231 -19.36 -8.68 7.86
C LYS A 231 -20.63 -8.45 8.70
N LEU A 232 -20.51 -7.83 9.87
CA LEU A 232 -21.63 -7.43 10.69
C LEU A 232 -21.98 -5.96 10.39
N GLN A 233 -23.07 -5.74 9.69
CA GLN A 233 -23.79 -4.45 9.73
C GLN A 233 -24.35 -4.33 11.15
N MET A 234 -23.82 -3.41 11.95
CA MET A 234 -24.47 -3.01 13.20
C MET A 234 -25.81 -2.40 12.83
N MET A 235 -26.92 -3.11 13.06
CA MET A 235 -28.22 -2.49 13.09
C MET A 235 -28.28 -1.69 14.42
N PRO A 236 -28.35 -0.35 14.38
CA PRO A 236 -28.64 0.41 15.57
C PRO A 236 -30.07 0.06 16.03
N LYS A 237 -30.19 -0.29 17.32
CA LYS A 237 -31.51 -0.38 18.00
C LYS A 237 -32.10 0.99 18.19
#